data_c3acea90aa766564a726f0309d26a42c
#
_entry.id   c3acea90aa766564a726f0309d26a42c
#
_cell.length_a   1.000
_cell.length_b   1.000
_cell.length_c   1.000
_cell.angle_alpha   90.00
_cell.angle_beta   90.00
_cell.angle_gamma   90.00
#
_symmetry.space_group_name_H-M   'P 1'
#
loop_
_entity.id
_entity.type
_entity.pdbx_description
1 polymer ?
#
loop_
_entity_poly.entity_id
_entity_poly.type
_entity_poly.pdbx_seq_one_letter_code
_entity_poly.pdbx_strand_id
1 'polypeptide(L)'
;MIKKITLKNVRRFDKLILDINSNIVILSGVNACGKTTVLESICLASITKSHRTNTLKEIIKENTLYSDIEILYDNKKYRIVLSGAGKMVAINGIEQSKLSEYIGEFPTIFFSPNDLEIITSSPTIRRQFLNQEISQISQTYLKNLNTYNKLLQERNILLKELDIDSDKTLLDILTSQLIEVSKKIIIDREKFINEINEEINNIHSKINSTEFIKIVYQPSVTLDKIEEIFEAKKLYDIQSNQTNYGIQRDEIIFLINDKNVSKFASQGQIRNVILSTKLTLCKIIYKYKKKYPILLLDDVLSELDINRQNSLLNLLKSFTNIQTFISTVDTSSLNKEILNKYQIINL
;
A
#
# COMPACT_ATOMS: atom_id res chain seq x y z
N MET A 1 -5.58 18.57 2.12
CA MET A 1 -4.57 18.42 3.19
C MET A 1 -5.24 18.08 4.50
N ILE A 2 -4.61 17.24 5.32
CA ILE A 2 -5.09 16.96 6.70
C ILE A 2 -4.97 18.22 7.52
N LYS A 3 -6.05 18.57 8.23
CA LYS A 3 -6.15 19.71 9.15
C LYS A 3 -6.29 19.26 10.59
N LYS A 4 -6.86 18.08 10.82
CA LYS A 4 -7.08 17.55 12.16
C LYS A 4 -7.08 16.02 12.17
N ILE A 5 -6.51 15.45 13.21
CA ILE A 5 -6.51 14.01 13.49
C ILE A 5 -7.13 13.82 14.86
N THR A 6 -8.16 12.98 14.96
CA THR A 6 -8.78 12.61 16.23
C THR A 6 -8.75 11.09 16.35
N LEU A 7 -8.13 10.62 17.42
CA LEU A 7 -8.04 9.20 17.76
C LEU A 7 -8.76 8.95 19.09
N LYS A 8 -9.56 7.89 19.17
CA LYS A 8 -10.19 7.43 20.40
C LYS A 8 -10.03 5.92 20.51
N ASN A 9 -9.51 5.48 21.65
CA ASN A 9 -9.26 4.07 21.94
C ASN A 9 -8.41 3.35 20.88
N VAL A 10 -7.34 4.00 20.40
CA VAL A 10 -6.46 3.44 19.38
C VAL A 10 -5.14 3.05 20.02
N ARG A 11 -4.84 1.75 20.04
CA ARG A 11 -3.65 1.19 20.68
C ARG A 11 -3.46 1.75 22.10
N ARG A 12 -2.43 2.57 22.32
CA ARG A 12 -2.15 3.18 23.64
C ARG A 12 -3.00 4.40 23.98
N PHE A 13 -3.61 5.06 22.96
CA PHE A 13 -4.31 6.32 23.16
C PHE A 13 -5.77 6.11 23.60
N ASP A 14 -6.18 6.69 24.74
CA ASP A 14 -7.59 6.87 25.09
C ASP A 14 -8.22 7.91 24.18
N LYS A 15 -7.56 9.06 24.08
CA LYS A 15 -7.93 10.16 23.21
C LYS A 15 -6.69 10.95 22.83
N LEU A 16 -6.55 11.23 21.54
CA LEU A 16 -5.53 12.13 21.02
C LEU A 16 -6.19 13.03 19.98
N ILE A 17 -5.91 14.33 20.07
CA ILE A 17 -6.36 15.33 19.09
C ILE A 17 -5.14 16.13 18.66
N LEU A 18 -4.91 16.17 17.35
CA LEU A 18 -3.81 16.91 16.75
C LEU A 18 -4.36 17.87 15.69
N ASP A 19 -4.08 19.16 15.85
CA ASP A 19 -4.34 20.17 14.83
C ASP A 19 -3.09 20.31 13.95
N ILE A 20 -3.30 20.27 12.64
CA ILE A 20 -2.23 20.22 11.63
C ILE A 20 -2.25 21.50 10.82
N ASN A 21 -1.15 22.25 10.88
CA ASN A 21 -1.02 23.59 10.30
C ASN A 21 0.12 23.69 9.27
N SER A 22 0.82 22.58 8.98
CA SER A 22 1.99 22.56 8.09
C SER A 22 1.89 21.46 7.05
N ASN A 23 2.61 21.66 5.94
CA ASN A 23 2.80 20.65 4.90
C ASN A 23 3.77 19.55 5.33
N ILE A 24 4.72 19.87 6.22
CA ILE A 24 5.64 18.88 6.78
C ILE A 24 5.44 18.89 8.30
N VAL A 25 5.09 17.72 8.81
CA VAL A 25 4.80 17.47 10.23
C VAL A 25 5.80 16.43 10.74
N ILE A 26 6.54 16.80 11.77
CA ILE A 26 7.48 15.90 12.44
C ILE A 26 6.86 15.43 13.76
N LEU A 27 6.59 14.14 13.85
CA LEU A 27 6.18 13.50 15.10
C LEU A 27 7.43 13.05 15.84
N SER A 28 7.74 13.72 16.96
CA SER A 28 8.93 13.45 17.77
C SER A 28 8.56 12.87 19.13
N GLY A 29 9.44 12.05 19.67
CA GLY A 29 9.28 11.47 21.02
C GLY A 29 10.01 10.15 21.17
N VAL A 30 10.11 9.68 22.41
CA VAL A 30 10.77 8.42 22.75
C VAL A 30 10.15 7.22 22.04
N ASN A 31 10.86 6.10 22.00
CA ASN A 31 10.30 4.87 21.43
C ASN A 31 9.01 4.46 22.18
N ALA A 32 8.07 3.90 21.44
CA ALA A 32 6.74 3.50 21.93
C ALA A 32 5.82 4.66 22.40
N CYS A 33 6.15 5.96 22.21
CA CYS A 33 5.24 7.07 22.57
C CYS A 33 3.99 7.17 21.67
N GLY A 34 3.96 6.46 20.53
CA GLY A 34 2.78 6.40 19.65
C GLY A 34 2.94 7.07 18.28
N LYS A 35 4.14 7.48 17.87
CA LYS A 35 4.41 8.09 16.57
C LYS A 35 3.88 7.24 15.40
N THR A 36 4.32 5.98 15.36
CA THR A 36 3.84 5.00 14.37
C THR A 36 2.33 4.80 14.44
N THR A 37 1.72 4.87 15.65
CA THR A 37 0.26 4.74 15.81
C THR A 37 -0.49 5.89 15.12
N VAL A 38 0.03 7.12 15.19
CA VAL A 38 -0.57 8.26 14.48
C VAL A 38 -0.48 8.04 12.97
N LEU A 39 0.70 7.65 12.45
CA LEU A 39 0.88 7.35 11.02
C LEU A 39 0.00 6.18 10.57
N GLU A 40 -0.05 5.10 11.36
CA GLU A 40 -0.93 3.94 11.12
C GLU A 40 -2.40 4.36 11.05
N SER A 41 -2.83 5.28 11.93
CA SER A 41 -4.20 5.78 11.97
C SER A 41 -4.57 6.57 10.70
N ILE A 42 -3.66 7.39 10.17
CA ILE A 42 -3.87 8.10 8.90
C ILE A 42 -4.01 7.08 7.76
N CYS A 43 -3.12 6.09 7.71
CA CYS A 43 -3.15 5.01 6.72
C CYS A 43 -4.47 4.21 6.80
N LEU A 44 -4.89 3.81 8.00
CA LEU A 44 -6.15 3.11 8.24
C LEU A 44 -7.37 3.92 7.77
N ALA A 45 -7.40 5.21 8.06
CA ALA A 45 -8.48 6.09 7.62
C ALA A 45 -8.48 6.32 6.10
N SER A 46 -7.40 6.03 5.39
CA SER A 46 -7.28 6.14 3.93
C SER A 46 -7.64 4.85 3.20
N ILE A 47 -6.95 3.77 3.54
CA ILE A 47 -7.02 2.49 2.79
C ILE A 47 -7.71 1.37 3.58
N THR A 48 -8.19 1.66 4.77
CA THR A 48 -8.90 0.71 5.66
C THR A 48 -8.09 -0.54 6.05
N LYS A 49 -6.77 -0.47 5.93
CA LYS A 49 -5.81 -1.54 6.28
C LYS A 49 -4.67 -0.97 7.10
N SER A 50 -4.20 -1.72 8.09
CA SER A 50 -2.95 -1.42 8.78
C SER A 50 -1.78 -1.98 7.97
N HIS A 51 -0.65 -1.28 7.99
CA HIS A 51 0.63 -1.79 7.48
C HIS A 51 1.35 -2.71 8.47
N ARG A 52 0.87 -2.78 9.74
CA ARG A 52 1.52 -3.53 10.83
C ARG A 52 0.82 -4.84 11.15
N THR A 53 -0.50 -4.91 10.94
CA THR A 53 -1.29 -6.07 11.32
C THR A 53 -2.52 -6.24 10.46
N ASN A 54 -2.92 -7.50 10.27
CA ASN A 54 -4.21 -7.85 9.66
C ASN A 54 -5.31 -8.02 10.71
N THR A 55 -4.98 -7.98 12.00
CA THR A 55 -5.89 -8.26 13.11
C THR A 55 -6.45 -6.95 13.70
N LEU A 56 -7.72 -6.66 13.45
CA LEU A 56 -8.36 -5.42 13.92
C LEU A 56 -8.26 -5.23 15.45
N LYS A 57 -8.33 -6.33 16.22
CA LYS A 57 -8.24 -6.29 17.68
C LYS A 57 -6.94 -5.67 18.20
N GLU A 58 -5.84 -5.83 17.47
CA GLU A 58 -4.56 -5.25 17.86
C GLU A 58 -4.49 -3.73 17.73
N ILE A 59 -5.42 -3.13 16.98
CA ILE A 59 -5.52 -1.68 16.79
C ILE A 59 -6.39 -1.06 17.89
N ILE A 60 -7.41 -1.79 18.33
CA ILE A 60 -8.32 -1.37 19.39
C ILE A 60 -7.54 -1.35 20.72
N LYS A 61 -7.69 -0.26 21.49
CA LYS A 61 -7.06 -0.18 22.80
C LYS A 61 -7.56 -1.32 23.71
N GLU A 62 -6.65 -1.89 24.45
CA GLU A 62 -6.95 -2.95 25.43
C GLU A 62 -8.06 -2.51 26.41
N ASN A 63 -8.94 -3.44 26.76
CA ASN A 63 -10.13 -3.22 27.61
C ASN A 63 -11.15 -2.22 27.05
N THR A 64 -11.17 -1.99 25.71
CA THR A 64 -12.22 -1.21 25.05
C THR A 64 -12.93 -2.03 23.96
N LEU A 65 -14.17 -1.66 23.63
CA LEU A 65 -14.97 -2.40 22.64
C LEU A 65 -14.72 -1.95 21.20
N TYR A 66 -14.23 -0.73 21.00
CA TYR A 66 -14.01 -0.16 19.68
C TYR A 66 -12.92 0.90 19.69
N SER A 67 -12.36 1.17 18.54
CA SER A 67 -11.55 2.35 18.27
C SER A 67 -12.21 3.23 17.21
N ASP A 68 -11.96 4.54 17.29
CA ASP A 68 -12.53 5.54 16.41
C ASP A 68 -11.44 6.49 15.94
N ILE A 69 -11.28 6.59 14.62
CA ILE A 69 -10.29 7.43 13.95
C ILE A 69 -11.03 8.38 13.04
N GLU A 70 -10.89 9.68 13.26
CA GLU A 70 -11.44 10.73 12.40
C GLU A 70 -10.33 11.61 11.85
N ILE A 71 -10.31 11.80 10.53
CA ILE A 71 -9.36 12.67 9.82
C ILE A 71 -10.14 13.76 9.09
N LEU A 72 -9.84 15.02 9.39
CA LEU A 72 -10.32 16.17 8.63
C LEU A 72 -9.33 16.44 7.48
N TYR A 73 -9.72 16.11 6.25
CA TYR A 73 -8.91 16.28 5.03
C TYR A 73 -9.72 17.08 3.99
N ASP A 74 -9.16 18.18 3.49
CA ASP A 74 -9.79 19.05 2.47
C ASP A 74 -11.25 19.41 2.80
N ASN A 75 -11.53 19.78 4.06
CA ASN A 75 -12.85 20.12 4.61
C ASN A 75 -13.87 18.94 4.61
N LYS A 76 -13.44 17.72 4.35
CA LYS A 76 -14.24 16.51 4.52
C LYS A 76 -13.75 15.72 5.73
N LYS A 77 -14.66 15.12 6.46
CA LYS A 77 -14.37 14.23 7.59
C LYS A 77 -14.40 12.79 7.12
N TYR A 78 -13.27 12.10 7.25
CA TYR A 78 -13.13 10.67 7.00
C TYR A 78 -13.04 9.96 8.35
N ARG A 79 -13.95 9.04 8.59
CA ARG A 79 -14.03 8.31 9.85
C ARG A 79 -13.98 6.82 9.61
N ILE A 80 -13.21 6.11 10.42
CA ILE A 80 -13.21 4.65 10.51
C ILE A 80 -13.40 4.23 11.95
N VAL A 81 -14.36 3.37 12.19
CA VAL A 81 -14.60 2.72 13.49
C VAL A 81 -14.27 1.24 13.35
N LEU A 82 -13.43 0.73 14.24
CA LEU A 82 -13.04 -0.67 14.31
C LEU A 82 -13.63 -1.29 15.56
N SER A 83 -14.24 -2.48 15.43
CA SER A 83 -14.82 -3.23 16.54
C SER A 83 -14.66 -4.73 16.35
N GLY A 84 -15.09 -5.53 17.31
CA GLY A 84 -15.13 -6.98 17.17
C GLY A 84 -16.04 -7.48 16.04
N ALA A 85 -17.04 -6.69 15.64
CA ALA A 85 -17.95 -6.99 14.52
C ALA A 85 -17.36 -6.63 13.14
N GLY A 86 -16.22 -5.93 13.10
CA GLY A 86 -15.59 -5.49 11.84
C GLY A 86 -15.26 -4.01 11.82
N LYS A 87 -15.34 -3.42 10.63
CA LYS A 87 -15.05 -2.01 10.40
C LYS A 87 -16.19 -1.29 9.70
N MET A 88 -16.46 -0.06 10.13
CA MET A 88 -17.40 0.87 9.53
C MET A 88 -16.62 2.10 9.06
N VAL A 89 -16.93 2.62 7.89
CA VAL A 89 -16.34 3.84 7.33
C VAL A 89 -17.42 4.86 6.98
N ALA A 90 -17.12 6.14 7.19
CA ALA A 90 -18.05 7.22 6.89
C ALA A 90 -17.32 8.45 6.31
N ILE A 91 -17.99 9.18 5.43
CA ILE A 91 -17.54 10.47 4.89
C ILE A 91 -18.58 11.53 5.27
N ASN A 92 -18.15 12.58 5.97
CA ASN A 92 -19.03 13.64 6.49
C ASN A 92 -20.23 13.09 7.29
N GLY A 93 -20.01 12.02 8.07
CA GLY A 93 -21.04 11.38 8.88
C GLY A 93 -21.94 10.39 8.13
N ILE A 94 -21.81 10.28 6.81
CA ILE A 94 -22.57 9.33 5.98
C ILE A 94 -21.77 8.03 5.87
N GLU A 95 -22.34 6.94 6.39
CA GLU A 95 -21.73 5.61 6.30
C GLU A 95 -21.66 5.13 4.84
N GLN A 96 -20.53 4.55 4.47
CA GLN A 96 -20.29 3.99 3.15
C GLN A 96 -20.53 2.49 3.16
N SER A 97 -21.51 2.04 2.39
CA SER A 97 -21.88 0.62 2.30
C SER A 97 -20.80 -0.24 1.65
N LYS A 98 -19.97 0.36 0.77
CA LYS A 98 -18.91 -0.32 0.07
C LYS A 98 -17.55 0.36 0.32
N LEU A 99 -16.59 -0.40 0.82
CA LEU A 99 -15.23 0.11 1.02
C LEU A 99 -14.58 0.63 -0.27
N SER A 100 -14.98 0.11 -1.45
CA SER A 100 -14.50 0.59 -2.74
C SER A 100 -14.93 2.03 -3.07
N GLU A 101 -15.94 2.58 -2.41
CA GLU A 101 -16.38 3.96 -2.55
C GLU A 101 -15.60 4.91 -1.62
N TYR A 102 -15.00 4.37 -0.58
CA TYR A 102 -14.22 5.09 0.41
C TYR A 102 -12.72 5.12 0.08
N ILE A 103 -12.16 3.96 -0.33
CA ILE A 103 -10.73 3.83 -0.61
C ILE A 103 -10.33 4.73 -1.79
N GLY A 104 -9.25 5.51 -1.60
CA GLY A 104 -8.70 6.42 -2.61
C GLY A 104 -9.34 7.82 -2.63
N GLU A 105 -10.26 8.14 -1.71
CA GLU A 105 -10.77 9.51 -1.55
C GLU A 105 -9.71 10.48 -1.03
N PHE A 106 -8.86 10.04 -0.08
CA PHE A 106 -7.63 10.73 0.25
C PHE A 106 -6.47 9.73 0.26
N PRO A 107 -5.74 9.63 -0.86
CA PRO A 107 -4.71 8.60 -1.00
C PRO A 107 -3.53 8.86 -0.08
N THR A 108 -2.90 7.79 0.40
CA THR A 108 -1.71 7.84 1.25
C THR A 108 -0.62 6.94 0.69
N ILE A 109 0.62 7.38 0.80
CA ILE A 109 1.81 6.54 0.57
C ILE A 109 2.50 6.37 1.91
N PHE A 110 2.61 5.15 2.36
CA PHE A 110 3.29 4.79 3.60
C PHE A 110 4.68 4.22 3.29
N PHE A 111 5.69 4.69 4.00
CA PHE A 111 7.04 4.14 3.98
C PHE A 111 7.50 3.84 5.41
N SER A 112 7.96 2.62 5.63
CA SER A 112 8.50 2.14 6.90
C SER A 112 9.71 1.24 6.67
N PRO A 113 10.49 0.92 7.72
CA PRO A 113 11.56 -0.07 7.63
C PRO A 113 11.09 -1.43 7.12
N ASN A 114 9.85 -1.83 7.43
CA ASN A 114 9.27 -3.09 6.98
C ASN A 114 9.03 -3.14 5.45
N ASP A 115 9.00 -2.00 4.76
CA ASP A 115 8.84 -1.99 3.30
C ASP A 115 10.01 -2.66 2.55
N LEU A 116 11.14 -2.88 3.20
CA LEU A 116 12.23 -3.69 2.64
C LEU A 116 11.73 -5.11 2.30
N GLU A 117 10.74 -5.61 3.02
CA GLU A 117 10.10 -6.91 2.76
C GLU A 117 9.42 -6.98 1.38
N ILE A 118 9.04 -5.86 0.79
CA ILE A 118 8.51 -5.82 -0.58
C ILE A 118 9.52 -6.45 -1.55
N ILE A 119 10.81 -6.25 -1.31
CA ILE A 119 11.89 -6.80 -2.16
C ILE A 119 12.41 -8.13 -1.61
N THR A 120 12.62 -8.23 -0.30
CA THR A 120 13.35 -9.34 0.32
C THR A 120 12.46 -10.54 0.65
N SER A 121 11.14 -10.34 0.79
CA SER A 121 10.20 -11.40 1.16
C SER A 121 9.51 -12.06 -0.04
N SER A 122 8.45 -12.80 0.25
CA SER A 122 7.74 -13.62 -0.72
C SER A 122 7.01 -12.79 -1.81
N PRO A 123 6.72 -13.40 -2.97
CA PRO A 123 5.89 -12.79 -4.02
C PRO A 123 4.54 -12.27 -3.53
N THR A 124 4.00 -12.86 -2.46
CA THR A 124 2.72 -12.46 -1.89
C THR A 124 2.76 -11.01 -1.38
N ILE A 125 3.85 -10.59 -0.72
CA ILE A 125 4.03 -9.21 -0.24
C ILE A 125 4.08 -8.24 -1.43
N ARG A 126 4.80 -8.58 -2.50
CA ARG A 126 4.87 -7.76 -3.71
C ARG A 126 3.52 -7.60 -4.39
N ARG A 127 2.73 -8.68 -4.48
CA ARG A 127 1.36 -8.60 -5.01
C ARG A 127 0.43 -7.78 -4.13
N GLN A 128 0.55 -7.91 -2.80
CA GLN A 128 -0.23 -7.08 -1.86
C GLN A 128 0.08 -5.60 -2.02
N PHE A 129 1.37 -5.26 -2.12
CA PHE A 129 1.82 -3.89 -2.41
C PHE A 129 1.20 -3.38 -3.71
N LEU A 130 1.36 -4.11 -4.84
CA LEU A 130 0.82 -3.71 -6.14
C LEU A 130 -0.71 -3.53 -6.09
N ASN A 131 -1.42 -4.49 -5.49
CA ASN A 131 -2.87 -4.43 -5.35
C ASN A 131 -3.33 -3.22 -4.55
N GLN A 132 -2.63 -2.89 -3.46
CA GLN A 132 -2.95 -1.75 -2.62
C GLN A 132 -2.78 -0.44 -3.38
N GLU A 133 -1.65 -0.26 -4.05
CA GLU A 133 -1.34 1.01 -4.73
C GLU A 133 -2.27 1.24 -5.93
N ILE A 134 -2.55 0.22 -6.74
CA ILE A 134 -3.51 0.35 -7.85
C ILE A 134 -4.94 0.60 -7.32
N SER A 135 -5.34 -0.05 -6.23
CA SER A 135 -6.68 0.13 -5.66
C SER A 135 -6.96 1.55 -5.18
N GLN A 136 -5.92 2.29 -4.78
CA GLN A 136 -6.07 3.70 -4.40
C GLN A 136 -6.39 4.60 -5.59
N ILE A 137 -5.95 4.25 -6.80
CA ILE A 137 -6.14 5.07 -8.01
C ILE A 137 -7.30 4.60 -8.89
N SER A 138 -7.67 3.31 -8.81
CA SER A 138 -8.69 2.69 -9.66
C SER A 138 -9.71 1.90 -8.85
N GLN A 139 -10.91 2.45 -8.71
CA GLN A 139 -12.05 1.74 -8.12
C GLN A 139 -12.46 0.52 -8.95
N THR A 140 -12.30 0.59 -10.28
CA THR A 140 -12.58 -0.53 -11.19
C THR A 140 -11.63 -1.69 -10.90
N TYR A 141 -10.33 -1.41 -10.75
CA TYR A 141 -9.36 -2.44 -10.36
C TYR A 141 -9.73 -3.10 -9.02
N LEU A 142 -10.08 -2.29 -8.00
CA LEU A 142 -10.48 -2.83 -6.69
C LEU A 142 -11.73 -3.72 -6.78
N LYS A 143 -12.73 -3.33 -7.59
CA LYS A 143 -13.91 -4.17 -7.85
C LYS A 143 -13.54 -5.47 -8.55
N ASN A 144 -12.72 -5.41 -9.60
CA ASN A 144 -12.24 -6.58 -10.31
C ASN A 144 -11.45 -7.52 -9.38
N LEU A 145 -10.56 -6.98 -8.55
CA LEU A 145 -9.78 -7.75 -7.58
C LEU A 145 -10.67 -8.46 -6.55
N ASN A 146 -11.71 -7.79 -6.04
CA ASN A 146 -12.67 -8.39 -5.13
C ASN A 146 -13.48 -9.51 -5.80
N THR A 147 -13.94 -9.27 -7.04
CA THR A 147 -14.63 -10.30 -7.85
C THR A 147 -13.73 -11.50 -8.10
N TYR A 148 -12.49 -11.25 -8.50
CA TYR A 148 -11.49 -12.31 -8.70
C TYR A 148 -11.29 -13.16 -7.45
N ASN A 149 -11.09 -12.54 -6.30
CA ASN A 149 -10.87 -13.25 -5.04
C ASN A 149 -12.08 -14.12 -4.65
N LYS A 150 -13.30 -13.62 -4.88
CA LYS A 150 -14.53 -14.38 -4.65
C LYS A 150 -14.60 -15.59 -5.58
N LEU A 151 -14.45 -15.40 -6.89
CA LEU A 151 -14.45 -16.47 -7.88
C LEU A 151 -13.37 -17.52 -7.62
N LEU A 152 -12.16 -17.07 -7.25
CA LEU A 152 -11.06 -17.97 -6.90
C LEU A 152 -11.40 -18.82 -5.67
N GLN A 153 -12.03 -18.24 -4.66
CA GLN A 153 -12.47 -18.97 -3.47
C GLN A 153 -13.56 -20.00 -3.82
N GLU A 154 -14.58 -19.61 -4.56
CA GLU A 154 -15.66 -20.50 -5.01
C GLU A 154 -15.12 -21.64 -5.87
N ARG A 155 -14.24 -21.32 -6.84
CA ARG A 155 -13.58 -22.33 -7.66
C ARG A 155 -12.73 -23.32 -6.84
N ASN A 156 -11.97 -22.82 -5.85
CA ASN A 156 -11.16 -23.69 -5.01
C ASN A 156 -12.00 -24.53 -4.01
N ILE A 157 -13.18 -24.09 -3.62
CA ILE A 157 -14.13 -24.92 -2.86
C ILE A 157 -14.63 -26.06 -3.75
N LEU A 158 -15.09 -25.74 -4.96
CA LEU A 158 -15.59 -26.71 -5.91
C LEU A 158 -14.51 -27.75 -6.28
N LEU A 159 -13.27 -27.33 -6.51
CA LEU A 159 -12.14 -28.24 -6.83
C LEU A 159 -11.88 -29.30 -5.74
N LYS A 160 -12.22 -29.03 -4.48
CA LYS A 160 -12.10 -30.01 -3.38
C LYS A 160 -13.20 -31.07 -3.36
N GLU A 161 -14.31 -30.79 -4.05
CA GLU A 161 -15.48 -31.67 -4.11
C GLU A 161 -15.53 -32.49 -5.41
N LEU A 162 -14.74 -32.10 -6.43
CA LEU A 162 -14.71 -32.73 -7.74
C LEU A 162 -13.69 -33.86 -7.82
N ASP A 163 -14.14 -34.97 -8.42
CA ASP A 163 -13.28 -36.02 -8.94
C ASP A 163 -13.09 -35.88 -10.46
N ILE A 164 -12.19 -36.70 -11.02
CA ILE A 164 -11.86 -36.71 -12.46
C ILE A 164 -13.11 -36.99 -13.32
N ASP A 165 -14.00 -37.84 -12.84
CA ASP A 165 -15.21 -38.27 -13.57
C ASP A 165 -16.44 -37.38 -13.27
N SER A 166 -16.33 -36.40 -12.38
CA SER A 166 -17.43 -35.49 -12.04
C SER A 166 -17.83 -34.59 -13.22
N ASP A 167 -19.07 -34.09 -13.21
CA ASP A 167 -19.51 -33.04 -14.12
C ASP A 167 -18.74 -31.74 -13.85
N LYS A 168 -18.14 -31.20 -14.89
CA LYS A 168 -17.27 -30.00 -14.82
C LYS A 168 -17.96 -28.71 -15.27
N THR A 169 -19.25 -28.75 -15.58
CA THR A 169 -20.00 -27.61 -16.13
C THR A 169 -19.88 -26.37 -15.25
N LEU A 170 -20.05 -26.50 -13.92
CA LEU A 170 -19.93 -25.40 -12.99
C LEU A 170 -18.48 -24.88 -12.88
N LEU A 171 -17.49 -25.81 -12.92
CA LEU A 171 -16.06 -25.46 -12.93
C LEU A 171 -15.72 -24.62 -14.16
N ASP A 172 -16.24 -24.97 -15.33
CA ASP A 172 -16.00 -24.27 -16.59
C ASP A 172 -16.62 -22.86 -16.58
N ILE A 173 -17.82 -22.71 -16.01
CA ILE A 173 -18.45 -21.40 -15.82
C ILE A 173 -17.61 -20.50 -14.91
N LEU A 174 -17.20 -21.00 -13.73
CA LEU A 174 -16.38 -20.25 -12.79
C LEU A 174 -15.01 -19.92 -13.39
N THR A 175 -14.43 -20.84 -14.16
CA THR A 175 -13.14 -20.65 -14.84
C THR A 175 -13.23 -19.55 -15.90
N SER A 176 -14.28 -19.54 -16.73
CA SER A 176 -14.51 -18.52 -17.75
C SER A 176 -14.64 -17.13 -17.13
N GLN A 177 -15.42 -17.00 -16.04
CA GLN A 177 -15.57 -15.75 -15.32
C GLN A 177 -14.24 -15.30 -14.69
N LEU A 178 -13.47 -16.23 -14.12
CA LEU A 178 -12.17 -15.95 -13.52
C LEU A 178 -11.16 -15.44 -14.57
N ILE A 179 -11.14 -16.04 -15.77
CA ILE A 179 -10.30 -15.62 -16.90
C ILE A 179 -10.64 -14.19 -17.33
N GLU A 180 -11.93 -13.89 -17.52
CA GLU A 180 -12.39 -12.58 -17.93
C GLU A 180 -11.93 -11.46 -16.97
N VAL A 181 -12.03 -11.71 -15.68
CA VAL A 181 -11.59 -10.74 -14.66
C VAL A 181 -10.06 -10.67 -14.59
N SER A 182 -9.38 -11.83 -14.75
CA SER A 182 -7.92 -11.90 -14.76
C SER A 182 -7.31 -11.04 -15.86
N LYS A 183 -7.85 -11.11 -17.08
CA LYS A 183 -7.39 -10.29 -18.23
C LYS A 183 -7.37 -8.80 -17.90
N LYS A 184 -8.46 -8.29 -17.30
CA LYS A 184 -8.56 -6.88 -16.90
C LYS A 184 -7.50 -6.50 -15.87
N ILE A 185 -7.29 -7.36 -14.87
CA ILE A 185 -6.30 -7.13 -13.81
C ILE A 185 -4.87 -7.16 -14.36
N ILE A 186 -4.54 -8.09 -15.25
CA ILE A 186 -3.22 -8.18 -15.89
C ILE A 186 -2.91 -6.89 -16.66
N ILE A 187 -3.85 -6.42 -17.49
CA ILE A 187 -3.72 -5.17 -18.26
C ILE A 187 -3.46 -3.98 -17.34
N ASP A 188 -4.24 -3.86 -16.25
CA ASP A 188 -4.09 -2.77 -15.30
C ASP A 188 -2.72 -2.82 -14.59
N ARG A 189 -2.22 -4.01 -14.21
CA ARG A 189 -0.91 -4.20 -13.58
C ARG A 189 0.23 -3.85 -14.51
N GLU A 190 0.19 -4.34 -15.77
CA GLU A 190 1.20 -4.02 -16.79
C GLU A 190 1.28 -2.52 -17.03
N LYS A 191 0.13 -1.88 -17.23
CA LYS A 191 0.06 -0.43 -17.41
C LYS A 191 0.66 0.32 -16.24
N PHE A 192 0.31 -0.06 -15.02
CA PHE A 192 0.78 0.60 -13.80
C PHE A 192 2.30 0.47 -13.63
N ILE A 193 2.87 -0.72 -13.87
CA ILE A 193 4.33 -0.94 -13.80
C ILE A 193 5.06 -0.16 -14.88
N ASN A 194 4.51 -0.09 -16.10
CA ASN A 194 5.10 0.70 -17.17
C ASN A 194 5.14 2.20 -16.80
N GLU A 195 4.07 2.73 -16.23
CA GLU A 195 4.03 4.13 -15.75
C GLU A 195 5.04 4.40 -14.62
N ILE A 196 5.26 3.43 -13.72
CA ILE A 196 6.34 3.54 -12.72
C ILE A 196 7.69 3.63 -13.43
N ASN A 197 7.96 2.73 -14.38
CA ASN A 197 9.24 2.69 -15.09
C ASN A 197 9.55 3.97 -15.89
N GLU A 198 8.54 4.65 -16.41
CA GLU A 198 8.69 5.94 -17.10
C GLU A 198 9.23 7.05 -16.17
N GLU A 199 8.86 7.02 -14.88
CA GLU A 199 9.14 8.11 -13.94
C GLU A 199 10.20 7.80 -12.89
N ILE A 200 10.44 6.51 -12.58
CA ILE A 200 11.23 6.11 -11.41
C ILE A 200 12.67 6.61 -11.48
N ASN A 201 13.29 6.59 -12.67
CA ASN A 201 14.67 7.00 -12.81
C ASN A 201 14.86 8.51 -12.75
N ASN A 202 13.83 9.31 -13.07
CA ASN A 202 13.82 10.76 -12.86
C ASN A 202 13.87 11.13 -11.37
N ILE A 203 13.34 10.26 -10.50
CA ILE A 203 13.37 10.42 -9.04
C ILE A 203 14.63 9.80 -8.48
N HIS A 204 14.96 8.59 -8.90
CA HIS A 204 16.10 7.84 -8.36
C HIS A 204 17.44 8.54 -8.60
N SER A 205 17.62 9.18 -9.75
CA SER A 205 18.84 9.95 -10.06
C SER A 205 19.13 11.08 -9.07
N LYS A 206 18.12 11.58 -8.36
CA LYS A 206 18.30 12.57 -7.27
C LYS A 206 18.75 11.94 -5.95
N ILE A 207 18.63 10.63 -5.82
CA ILE A 207 19.05 9.84 -4.65
C ILE A 207 20.41 9.18 -4.95
N ASN A 208 20.52 8.55 -6.10
CA ASN A 208 21.75 7.94 -6.61
C ASN A 208 21.77 8.00 -8.14
N SER A 209 22.67 8.79 -8.71
CA SER A 209 22.75 9.03 -10.15
C SER A 209 23.47 7.92 -10.94
N THR A 210 24.08 6.95 -10.27
CA THR A 210 24.86 5.87 -10.92
C THR A 210 24.05 4.59 -11.10
N GLU A 211 22.86 4.54 -10.56
CA GLU A 211 21.98 3.37 -10.60
C GLU A 211 20.77 3.62 -11.48
N PHE A 212 20.40 2.61 -12.27
CA PHE A 212 19.19 2.59 -13.09
C PHE A 212 18.24 1.52 -12.58
N ILE A 213 17.02 1.91 -12.22
CA ILE A 213 15.97 1.00 -11.71
C ILE A 213 15.02 0.60 -12.82
N LYS A 214 14.68 -0.68 -12.85
CA LYS A 214 13.61 -1.23 -13.68
C LYS A 214 12.74 -2.18 -12.85
N ILE A 215 11.43 -2.06 -12.95
CA ILE A 215 10.48 -2.99 -12.34
C ILE A 215 9.85 -3.81 -13.46
N VAL A 216 9.86 -5.13 -13.30
CA VAL A 216 9.31 -6.07 -14.29
C VAL A 216 8.09 -6.75 -13.68
N TYR A 217 6.95 -6.63 -14.36
CA TYR A 217 5.78 -7.45 -14.06
C TYR A 217 5.85 -8.73 -14.87
N GLN A 218 5.73 -9.85 -14.18
CA GLN A 218 5.77 -11.18 -14.78
C GLN A 218 4.47 -11.91 -14.42
N PRO A 219 3.47 -11.86 -15.30
CA PRO A 219 2.24 -12.61 -15.09
C PRO A 219 2.50 -14.11 -15.10
N SER A 220 1.83 -14.85 -14.24
CA SER A 220 1.93 -16.31 -14.19
C SER A 220 1.37 -16.95 -15.46
N VAL A 221 0.46 -16.24 -16.13
CA VAL A 221 -0.14 -16.60 -17.42
C VAL A 221 -0.32 -15.32 -18.23
N THR A 222 0.18 -15.31 -19.46
CA THR A 222 0.03 -14.19 -20.39
C THR A 222 -1.37 -14.11 -20.99
N LEU A 223 -1.77 -12.92 -21.44
CA LEU A 223 -3.11 -12.68 -21.97
C LEU A 223 -3.49 -13.56 -23.16
N ASP A 224 -2.51 -13.87 -24.02
CA ASP A 224 -2.67 -14.69 -25.22
C ASP A 224 -2.83 -16.19 -24.91
N LYS A 225 -2.34 -16.65 -23.74
CA LYS A 225 -2.32 -18.08 -23.38
C LYS A 225 -3.24 -18.45 -22.20
N ILE A 226 -3.94 -17.47 -21.62
CA ILE A 226 -4.68 -17.70 -20.37
C ILE A 226 -5.78 -18.77 -20.54
N GLU A 227 -6.52 -18.76 -21.65
CA GLU A 227 -7.58 -19.73 -21.93
C GLU A 227 -7.00 -21.13 -22.14
N GLU A 228 -5.97 -21.21 -22.99
CA GLU A 228 -5.26 -22.49 -23.29
C GLU A 228 -4.70 -23.12 -22.02
N ILE A 229 -4.04 -22.33 -21.16
CA ILE A 229 -3.41 -22.85 -19.92
C ILE A 229 -4.47 -23.31 -18.92
N PHE A 230 -5.55 -22.56 -18.72
CA PHE A 230 -6.60 -22.98 -17.80
C PHE A 230 -7.29 -24.25 -18.28
N GLU A 231 -7.50 -24.43 -19.59
CA GLU A 231 -8.05 -25.68 -20.14
C GLU A 231 -7.06 -26.84 -20.03
N ALA A 232 -5.82 -26.65 -20.46
CA ALA A 232 -4.78 -27.70 -20.42
C ALA A 232 -4.46 -28.17 -19.00
N LYS A 233 -4.63 -27.30 -18.00
CA LYS A 233 -4.31 -27.58 -16.58
C LYS A 233 -5.54 -27.90 -15.73
N LYS A 234 -6.74 -28.00 -16.30
CA LYS A 234 -7.98 -28.29 -15.59
C LYS A 234 -7.90 -29.56 -14.73
N LEU A 235 -7.44 -30.65 -15.29
CA LEU A 235 -7.29 -31.93 -14.58
C LEU A 235 -6.25 -31.84 -13.45
N TYR A 236 -5.16 -31.10 -13.65
CA TYR A 236 -4.17 -30.86 -12.62
C TYR A 236 -4.73 -30.05 -11.45
N ASP A 237 -5.56 -29.05 -11.72
CA ASP A 237 -6.24 -28.28 -10.68
C ASP A 237 -7.20 -29.15 -9.87
N ILE A 238 -7.95 -30.07 -10.52
CA ILE A 238 -8.82 -31.04 -9.83
C ILE A 238 -7.98 -31.96 -8.92
N GLN A 239 -6.91 -32.56 -9.44
CA GLN A 239 -6.03 -33.42 -8.66
C GLN A 239 -5.35 -32.75 -7.48
N SER A 240 -4.99 -31.46 -7.63
CA SER A 240 -4.33 -30.67 -6.57
C SER A 240 -5.29 -29.94 -5.66
N ASN A 241 -6.61 -30.02 -5.90
CA ASN A 241 -7.68 -29.35 -5.16
C ASN A 241 -7.51 -27.82 -5.05
N GLN A 242 -6.86 -27.19 -6.03
CA GLN A 242 -6.59 -25.75 -6.02
C GLN A 242 -6.33 -25.20 -7.43
N THR A 243 -6.52 -23.88 -7.57
CA THR A 243 -6.15 -23.14 -8.78
C THR A 243 -4.65 -22.82 -8.76
N ASN A 244 -3.89 -23.40 -9.69
CA ASN A 244 -2.42 -23.30 -9.72
C ASN A 244 -1.91 -22.12 -10.56
N TYR A 245 -2.73 -21.55 -11.44
CA TYR A 245 -2.39 -20.48 -12.38
C TYR A 245 -3.31 -19.28 -12.17
N GLY A 246 -2.89 -18.09 -12.60
CA GLY A 246 -3.65 -16.87 -12.51
C GLY A 246 -2.96 -15.79 -11.70
N ILE A 247 -3.60 -14.63 -11.56
CA ILE A 247 -3.00 -13.40 -10.99
C ILE A 247 -2.53 -13.54 -9.53
N GLN A 248 -3.01 -14.54 -8.79
CA GLN A 248 -2.55 -14.87 -7.44
C GLN A 248 -1.15 -15.50 -7.42
N ARG A 249 -0.59 -15.82 -8.58
CA ARG A 249 0.77 -16.38 -8.77
C ARG A 249 1.72 -15.44 -9.50
N ASP A 250 1.27 -14.25 -9.89
CA ASP A 250 2.11 -13.27 -10.59
C ASP A 250 3.33 -12.87 -9.77
N GLU A 251 4.39 -12.44 -10.46
CA GLU A 251 5.61 -11.96 -9.85
C GLU A 251 5.93 -10.52 -10.27
N ILE A 252 6.58 -9.78 -9.36
CA ILE A 252 7.10 -8.45 -9.60
C ILE A 252 8.59 -8.45 -9.23
N ILE A 253 9.44 -8.12 -10.19
CA ILE A 253 10.88 -8.18 -10.03
C ILE A 253 11.44 -6.77 -10.07
N PHE A 254 12.25 -6.41 -9.07
CA PHE A 254 12.98 -5.15 -9.03
C PHE A 254 14.42 -5.39 -9.50
N LEU A 255 14.88 -4.55 -10.44
CA LEU A 255 16.23 -4.62 -10.99
C LEU A 255 16.95 -3.30 -10.75
N ILE A 256 18.26 -3.37 -10.44
CA ILE A 256 19.22 -2.27 -10.50
C ILE A 256 20.28 -2.66 -11.54
N ASN A 257 20.50 -1.82 -12.55
CA ASN A 257 21.45 -2.07 -13.64
C ASN A 257 21.33 -3.52 -14.16
N ASP A 258 20.07 -3.94 -14.45
CA ASP A 258 19.66 -5.27 -14.90
C ASP A 258 19.95 -6.45 -13.95
N LYS A 259 20.39 -6.18 -12.71
CA LYS A 259 20.60 -7.20 -11.67
C LYS A 259 19.42 -7.24 -10.69
N ASN A 260 18.98 -8.44 -10.34
CA ASN A 260 17.88 -8.63 -9.38
C ASN A 260 18.24 -8.09 -8.00
N VAL A 261 17.45 -7.11 -7.53
CA VAL A 261 17.67 -6.39 -6.27
C VAL A 261 17.60 -7.35 -5.07
N SER A 262 16.67 -8.29 -5.06
CA SER A 262 16.51 -9.22 -3.93
C SER A 262 17.70 -10.16 -3.73
N LYS A 263 18.53 -10.35 -4.77
CA LYS A 263 19.66 -11.30 -4.74
C LYS A 263 21.02 -10.61 -4.58
N PHE A 264 21.16 -9.39 -5.11
CA PHE A 264 22.49 -8.78 -5.29
C PHE A 264 22.63 -7.40 -4.66
N ALA A 265 21.55 -6.75 -4.25
CA ALA A 265 21.61 -5.39 -3.72
C ALA A 265 21.96 -5.37 -2.22
N SER A 266 22.70 -4.35 -1.81
CA SER A 266 22.89 -4.03 -0.39
C SER A 266 21.58 -3.51 0.23
N GLN A 267 21.45 -3.55 1.57
CA GLN A 267 20.29 -3.00 2.27
C GLN A 267 20.05 -1.52 1.94
N GLY A 268 21.12 -0.72 1.79
CA GLY A 268 21.01 0.67 1.40
C GLY A 268 20.44 0.85 -0.01
N GLN A 269 20.85 0.00 -0.96
CA GLN A 269 20.30 -0.01 -2.32
C GLN A 269 18.82 -0.41 -2.32
N ILE A 270 18.45 -1.46 -1.59
CA ILE A 270 17.05 -1.90 -1.43
C ILE A 270 16.20 -0.74 -0.91
N ARG A 271 16.66 -0.04 0.12
CA ARG A 271 15.98 1.13 0.69
C ARG A 271 15.79 2.25 -0.34
N ASN A 272 16.84 2.58 -1.10
CA ASN A 272 16.78 3.60 -2.14
C ASN A 272 15.79 3.23 -3.24
N VAL A 273 15.72 1.95 -3.66
CA VAL A 273 14.74 1.45 -4.63
C VAL A 273 13.31 1.62 -4.12
N ILE A 274 13.04 1.20 -2.88
CA ILE A 274 11.72 1.33 -2.28
C ILE A 274 11.33 2.81 -2.14
N LEU A 275 12.23 3.65 -1.63
CA LEU A 275 11.99 5.08 -1.49
C LEU A 275 11.68 5.73 -2.86
N SER A 276 12.49 5.43 -3.88
CA SER A 276 12.26 5.93 -5.25
C SER A 276 10.91 5.47 -5.80
N THR A 277 10.55 4.20 -5.55
CA THR A 277 9.26 3.64 -5.96
C THR A 277 8.11 4.38 -5.27
N LYS A 278 8.16 4.54 -3.95
CA LYS A 278 7.11 5.25 -3.18
C LYS A 278 6.97 6.72 -3.59
N LEU A 279 8.08 7.42 -3.83
CA LEU A 279 8.04 8.81 -4.33
C LEU A 279 7.50 8.90 -5.77
N THR A 280 7.78 7.90 -6.62
CA THR A 280 7.20 7.79 -7.96
C THR A 280 5.68 7.61 -7.89
N LEU A 281 5.20 6.79 -6.96
CA LEU A 281 3.76 6.62 -6.74
C LEU A 281 3.06 7.92 -6.38
N CYS A 282 3.71 8.86 -5.68
CA CYS A 282 3.14 10.18 -5.42
C CYS A 282 2.77 10.91 -6.72
N LYS A 283 3.63 10.85 -7.73
CA LYS A 283 3.35 11.45 -9.04
C LYS A 283 2.25 10.71 -9.80
N ILE A 284 2.27 9.38 -9.77
CA ILE A 284 1.26 8.55 -10.44
C ILE A 284 -0.11 8.81 -9.82
N ILE A 285 -0.23 8.83 -8.51
CA ILE A 285 -1.49 9.15 -7.82
C ILE A 285 -1.98 10.53 -8.25
N TYR A 286 -1.11 11.53 -8.29
CA TYR A 286 -1.48 12.86 -8.77
C TYR A 286 -1.98 12.84 -10.23
N LYS A 287 -1.34 12.07 -11.10
CA LYS A 287 -1.77 11.92 -12.52
C LYS A 287 -3.23 11.46 -12.62
N TYR A 288 -3.63 10.49 -11.78
CA TYR A 288 -4.98 9.90 -11.80
C TYR A 288 -6.01 10.67 -10.97
N LYS A 289 -5.64 11.09 -9.77
CA LYS A 289 -6.58 11.69 -8.81
C LYS A 289 -6.62 13.22 -8.86
N LYS A 290 -5.65 13.86 -9.53
CA LYS A 290 -5.43 15.32 -9.50
C LYS A 290 -5.25 15.89 -8.09
N LYS A 291 -4.90 15.02 -7.15
CA LYS A 291 -4.55 15.33 -5.76
C LYS A 291 -3.29 14.57 -5.38
N TYR A 292 -2.38 15.24 -4.71
CA TYR A 292 -1.21 14.56 -4.16
C TYR A 292 -1.62 13.68 -2.97
N PRO A 293 -1.01 12.50 -2.81
CA PRO A 293 -1.22 11.68 -1.62
C PRO A 293 -0.59 12.33 -0.39
N ILE A 294 -1.04 11.91 0.78
CA ILE A 294 -0.33 12.15 2.04
C ILE A 294 0.85 11.17 2.12
N LEU A 295 2.06 11.69 2.31
CA LEU A 295 3.25 10.86 2.47
C LEU A 295 3.52 10.62 3.96
N LEU A 296 3.60 9.37 4.35
CA LEU A 296 3.82 8.91 5.72
C LEU A 296 5.17 8.20 5.79
N LEU A 297 6.12 8.77 6.55
CA LEU A 297 7.49 8.27 6.68
C LEU A 297 7.73 7.85 8.13
N ASP A 298 7.69 6.53 8.38
CA ASP A 298 7.91 5.99 9.71
C ASP A 298 9.37 5.62 9.93
N ASP A 299 10.00 6.29 10.89
CA ASP A 299 11.38 6.07 11.35
C ASP A 299 12.46 6.03 10.25
N VAL A 300 12.20 6.74 9.13
CA VAL A 300 13.09 6.73 7.96
C VAL A 300 14.41 7.46 8.22
N LEU A 301 14.36 8.50 9.06
CA LEU A 301 15.53 9.35 9.31
C LEU A 301 16.55 8.69 10.24
N SER A 302 16.14 7.83 11.16
CA SER A 302 17.02 7.20 12.15
C SER A 302 18.07 6.27 11.52
N GLU A 303 17.78 5.74 10.34
CA GLU A 303 18.64 4.78 9.63
C GLU A 303 19.52 5.42 8.54
N LEU A 304 19.45 6.76 8.40
CA LEU A 304 20.21 7.52 7.42
C LEU A 304 21.27 8.36 8.13
N ASP A 305 22.45 8.45 7.51
CA ASP A 305 23.44 9.45 7.90
C ASP A 305 22.95 10.88 7.65
N ILE A 306 23.56 11.87 8.31
CA ILE A 306 23.11 13.28 8.25
C ILE A 306 23.03 13.81 6.81
N ASN A 307 23.96 13.42 5.93
CA ASN A 307 23.97 13.88 4.54
C ASN A 307 22.76 13.34 3.77
N ARG A 308 22.44 12.06 3.97
CA ARG A 308 21.28 11.41 3.35
C ARG A 308 19.97 11.92 3.95
N GLN A 309 19.92 12.19 5.26
CA GLN A 309 18.76 12.84 5.87
C GLN A 309 18.47 14.20 5.21
N ASN A 310 19.50 15.04 5.07
CA ASN A 310 19.38 16.36 4.44
C ASN A 310 18.97 16.24 2.96
N SER A 311 19.54 15.27 2.23
CA SER A 311 19.19 15.01 0.82
C SER A 311 17.73 14.60 0.68
N LEU A 312 17.24 13.70 1.56
CA LEU A 312 15.83 13.29 1.57
C LEU A 312 14.91 14.48 1.88
N LEU A 313 15.22 15.27 2.92
CA LEU A 313 14.42 16.43 3.28
C LEU A 313 14.40 17.49 2.17
N ASN A 314 15.52 17.71 1.47
CA ASN A 314 15.58 18.58 0.30
C ASN A 314 14.77 18.04 -0.87
N LEU A 315 14.80 16.73 -1.09
CA LEU A 315 13.96 16.08 -2.09
C LEU A 315 12.46 16.26 -1.75
N LEU A 316 12.07 16.06 -0.50
CA LEU A 316 10.69 16.27 -0.04
C LEU A 316 10.24 17.74 -0.19
N LYS A 317 11.13 18.71 0.02
CA LYS A 317 10.84 20.13 -0.27
C LYS A 317 10.51 20.38 -1.75
N SER A 318 11.11 19.63 -2.67
CA SER A 318 10.80 19.76 -4.10
C SER A 318 9.37 19.30 -4.47
N PHE A 319 8.71 18.56 -3.57
CA PHE A 319 7.31 18.17 -3.68
C PHE A 319 6.41 19.12 -2.89
N THR A 320 6.37 20.40 -3.29
CA THR A 320 5.71 21.52 -2.56
C THR A 320 4.25 21.29 -2.21
N ASN A 321 3.57 20.42 -2.93
CA ASN A 321 2.14 20.14 -2.77
C ASN A 321 1.84 18.82 -2.02
N ILE A 322 2.88 18.08 -1.59
CA ILE A 322 2.70 16.85 -0.81
C ILE A 322 2.75 17.17 0.67
N GLN A 323 1.68 16.82 1.39
CA GLN A 323 1.72 16.86 2.85
C GLN A 323 2.44 15.60 3.34
N THR A 324 3.47 15.81 4.18
CA THR A 324 4.34 14.74 4.66
C THR A 324 4.33 14.69 6.18
N PHE A 325 4.13 13.49 6.73
CA PHE A 325 4.29 13.20 8.15
C PHE A 325 5.52 12.33 8.33
N ILE A 326 6.41 12.71 9.24
CA ILE A 326 7.69 12.04 9.51
C ILE A 326 7.75 11.69 10.99
N SER A 327 7.94 10.43 11.34
CA SER A 327 8.27 10.06 12.71
C SER A 327 9.78 10.02 12.93
N THR A 328 10.23 10.50 14.09
CA THR A 328 11.63 10.41 14.51
C THR A 328 11.72 10.31 16.04
N VAL A 329 12.80 9.71 16.52
CA VAL A 329 13.08 9.65 17.96
C VAL A 329 13.63 10.99 18.45
N ASP A 330 14.52 11.60 17.66
CA ASP A 330 15.22 12.83 18.02
C ASP A 330 15.22 13.81 16.84
N THR A 331 15.04 15.08 17.16
CA THR A 331 15.11 16.20 16.20
C THR A 331 16.43 16.95 16.27
N SER A 332 17.33 16.64 17.24
CA SER A 332 18.59 17.34 17.44
C SER A 332 19.58 17.20 16.27
N SER A 333 19.50 16.10 15.53
CA SER A 333 20.30 15.85 14.33
C SER A 333 19.81 16.64 13.11
N LEU A 334 18.61 17.21 13.15
CA LEU A 334 18.02 17.94 12.04
C LEU A 334 18.50 19.39 12.03
N ASN A 335 18.78 19.92 10.85
CA ASN A 335 19.19 21.31 10.67
C ASN A 335 18.14 22.28 11.27
N LYS A 336 18.58 23.24 12.11
CA LYS A 336 17.72 24.24 12.77
C LYS A 336 16.88 25.06 11.79
N GLU A 337 17.40 25.35 10.60
CA GLU A 337 16.64 26.05 9.54
C GLU A 337 15.48 25.20 8.99
N ILE A 338 15.61 23.88 9.05
CA ILE A 338 14.57 22.93 8.67
C ILE A 338 13.49 22.90 9.74
N LEU A 339 13.89 22.82 11.02
CA LEU A 339 12.97 22.75 12.16
C LEU A 339 12.05 23.96 12.27
N ASN A 340 12.56 25.17 11.98
CA ASN A 340 11.78 26.40 12.05
C ASN A 340 10.66 26.54 11.01
N LYS A 341 10.66 25.70 9.96
CA LYS A 341 9.69 25.73 8.86
C LYS A 341 8.62 24.64 8.96
N TYR A 342 8.77 23.71 9.89
CA TYR A 342 7.90 22.54 10.01
C TYR A 342 7.14 22.54 11.34
N GLN A 343 6.02 21.86 11.36
CA GLN A 343 5.29 21.63 12.61
C GLN A 343 5.90 20.43 13.33
N ILE A 344 6.41 20.66 14.55
CA ILE A 344 6.90 19.58 15.42
C ILE A 344 5.82 19.27 16.44
N ILE A 345 5.45 18.01 16.55
CA ILE A 345 4.49 17.48 17.52
C ILE A 345 5.23 16.49 18.40
N ASN A 346 5.39 16.82 19.67
CA ASN A 346 5.99 15.95 20.66
C ASN A 346 4.88 15.05 21.28
N LEU A 347 5.06 13.73 21.21
CA LEU A 347 4.13 12.71 21.68
C LEU A 347 4.61 12.03 22.96
#